data_32b5540bd2d203c23edf29627386b4e6
#
_entry.id   32b5540bd2d203c23edf29627386b4e6
#
_cell.length_a   1.000
_cell.length_b   1.000
_cell.length_c   1.000
_cell.angle_alpha   90.00
_cell.angle_beta   90.00
_cell.angle_gamma   90.00
#
_symmetry.space_group_name_H-M   'P 1'
#
loop_
_entity.id
_entity.type
_entity.pdbx_description
1 polymer ?
#
loop_
_entity_poly.entity_id
_entity_poly.type
_entity_poly.pdbx_seq_one_letter_code
_entity_poly.pdbx_strand_id
1 'polypeptide(L)'
;MVLICPGGGYEFVSHKEGEPLALQFTAMGYHAAVLTYSVKPAVYPTQLLEIAQAWKIIRENADRWNVLTDKIIIMGGSAGGHLAASYGIFSGEDFICRSVGLTAQELRPAGMILCYPVISSGVYAHRGSFEALLGVPYGENKEMLEKMSLEKQVTENTPPAFIWHTFTDNVVPTENSMLFAMALKEKGVNCELHIFPDGGHGLALANEFTQDK
;
A
#
# COMPACT_ATOMS: atom_id res chain seq x y z
N MET A 1 -2.22 11.15 11.05
CA MET A 1 -3.02 11.15 9.80
C MET A 1 -2.86 9.82 9.09
N VAL A 2 -3.88 9.34 8.37
CA VAL A 2 -3.79 8.15 7.52
C VAL A 2 -4.04 8.55 6.07
N LEU A 3 -3.11 8.21 5.16
CA LEU A 3 -3.28 8.33 3.72
C LEU A 3 -3.66 6.95 3.18
N ILE A 4 -4.82 6.81 2.57
CA ILE A 4 -5.42 5.55 2.16
C ILE A 4 -5.28 5.40 0.64
N CYS A 5 -4.71 4.28 0.20
CA CYS A 5 -4.60 3.84 -1.18
C CYS A 5 -5.56 2.64 -1.38
N PRO A 6 -6.75 2.84 -1.96
CA PRO A 6 -7.69 1.76 -2.20
C PRO A 6 -7.14 0.72 -3.18
N GLY A 7 -7.67 -0.51 -3.14
CA GLY A 7 -7.35 -1.56 -4.09
C GLY A 7 -8.02 -1.37 -5.47
N GLY A 8 -8.06 -2.45 -6.24
CA GLY A 8 -8.66 -2.48 -7.58
C GLY A 8 -7.72 -2.95 -8.68
N GLY A 9 -6.67 -3.72 -8.33
CA GLY A 9 -5.78 -4.38 -9.30
C GLY A 9 -4.94 -3.43 -10.17
N TYR A 10 -4.85 -2.14 -9.84
CA TYR A 10 -4.34 -1.07 -10.71
C TYR A 10 -5.18 -0.86 -12.00
N GLU A 11 -6.36 -1.44 -12.08
CA GLU A 11 -7.31 -1.26 -13.19
C GLU A 11 -8.44 -0.28 -12.86
N PHE A 12 -8.81 -0.19 -11.58
CA PHE A 12 -9.76 0.78 -11.04
C PHE A 12 -9.39 1.13 -9.60
N VAL A 13 -10.10 2.09 -8.99
CA VAL A 13 -9.96 2.45 -7.57
C VAL A 13 -11.23 2.00 -6.83
N SER A 14 -11.07 1.11 -5.86
CA SER A 14 -12.16 0.51 -5.10
C SER A 14 -12.79 1.51 -4.13
N HIS A 15 -14.03 1.92 -4.36
CA HIS A 15 -14.73 2.86 -3.48
C HIS A 15 -14.92 2.31 -2.05
N LYS A 16 -15.17 1.01 -1.89
CA LYS A 16 -15.36 0.39 -0.57
C LYS A 16 -14.10 0.39 0.30
N GLU A 17 -12.92 0.49 -0.31
CA GLU A 17 -11.63 0.55 0.37
C GLU A 17 -11.10 1.98 0.54
N GLY A 18 -11.88 2.98 0.20
CA GLY A 18 -11.55 4.40 0.31
C GLY A 18 -12.33 5.12 1.40
N GLU A 19 -13.39 5.83 1.03
CA GLU A 19 -14.18 6.67 1.94
C GLU A 19 -14.70 5.94 3.19
N PRO A 20 -15.25 4.72 3.12
CA PRO A 20 -15.71 4.02 4.32
C PRO A 20 -14.61 3.83 5.37
N LEU A 21 -13.39 3.52 4.96
CA LEU A 21 -12.24 3.41 5.86
C LEU A 21 -11.84 4.77 6.42
N ALA A 22 -11.81 5.82 5.58
CA ALA A 22 -11.49 7.17 6.03
C ALA A 22 -12.47 7.67 7.10
N LEU A 23 -13.77 7.39 6.94
CA LEU A 23 -14.79 7.75 7.91
C LEU A 23 -14.59 7.07 9.27
N GLN A 24 -14.12 5.82 9.30
CA GLN A 24 -13.79 5.16 10.57
C GLN A 24 -12.61 5.85 11.28
N PHE A 25 -11.56 6.18 10.57
CA PHE A 25 -10.44 6.91 11.17
C PHE A 25 -10.84 8.29 11.67
N THR A 26 -11.66 9.01 10.91
CA THR A 26 -12.15 10.33 11.34
C THR A 26 -13.08 10.23 12.53
N ALA A 27 -13.93 9.22 12.61
CA ALA A 27 -14.78 8.94 13.79
C ALA A 27 -13.96 8.66 15.06
N MET A 28 -12.73 8.12 14.91
CA MET A 28 -11.78 7.92 16.01
C MET A 28 -10.92 9.15 16.31
N GLY A 29 -11.14 10.28 15.63
CA GLY A 29 -10.39 11.52 15.84
C GLY A 29 -9.08 11.64 15.06
N TYR A 30 -8.84 10.77 14.09
CA TYR A 30 -7.68 10.87 13.20
C TYR A 30 -8.02 11.61 11.92
N HIS A 31 -7.06 12.35 11.37
CA HIS A 31 -7.17 12.82 9.99
C HIS A 31 -7.01 11.66 9.03
N ALA A 32 -7.82 11.62 7.99
CA ALA A 32 -7.73 10.67 6.92
C ALA A 32 -7.85 11.36 5.55
N ALA A 33 -7.14 10.84 4.56
CA ALA A 33 -7.28 11.21 3.15
C ALA A 33 -7.28 9.96 2.29
N VAL A 34 -8.06 9.97 1.23
CA VAL A 34 -8.11 8.90 0.23
C VAL A 34 -7.42 9.40 -1.04
N LEU A 35 -6.45 8.64 -1.53
CA LEU A 35 -5.79 8.92 -2.79
C LEU A 35 -6.49 8.17 -3.94
N THR A 36 -7.12 8.91 -4.82
CA THR A 36 -7.58 8.37 -6.11
C THR A 36 -6.40 8.46 -7.09
N TYR A 37 -5.55 7.45 -7.06
CA TYR A 37 -4.37 7.38 -7.90
C TYR A 37 -4.69 6.91 -9.32
N SER A 38 -3.81 7.23 -10.27
CA SER A 38 -3.94 6.81 -11.67
C SER A 38 -3.81 5.30 -11.81
N VAL A 39 -4.76 4.73 -12.54
CA VAL A 39 -4.81 3.30 -12.89
C VAL A 39 -4.47 3.12 -14.36
N LYS A 40 -4.42 1.87 -14.84
CA LYS A 40 -4.21 1.53 -16.26
C LYS A 40 -5.03 2.49 -17.18
N PRO A 41 -4.39 3.12 -18.22
CA PRO A 41 -3.10 2.76 -18.80
C PRO A 41 -1.86 3.40 -18.15
N ALA A 42 -2.00 4.15 -17.05
CA ALA A 42 -0.85 4.69 -16.32
C ALA A 42 -0.06 3.54 -15.67
N VAL A 43 1.27 3.60 -15.79
CA VAL A 43 2.18 2.56 -15.32
C VAL A 43 3.17 3.09 -14.28
N TYR A 44 3.85 2.18 -13.61
CA TYR A 44 4.98 2.52 -12.73
C TYR A 44 5.97 3.45 -13.45
N PRO A 45 6.46 4.52 -12.83
CA PRO A 45 6.32 4.85 -11.40
C PRO A 45 5.21 5.89 -11.09
N THR A 46 4.24 6.11 -11.99
CA THR A 46 3.24 7.18 -11.88
C THR A 46 2.58 7.20 -10.49
N GLN A 47 2.10 6.06 -10.02
CA GLN A 47 1.35 5.95 -8.76
C GLN A 47 2.22 6.32 -7.54
N LEU A 48 3.51 5.97 -7.54
CA LEU A 48 4.43 6.37 -6.47
C LEU A 48 4.68 7.88 -6.46
N LEU A 49 4.79 8.50 -7.63
CA LEU A 49 4.96 9.95 -7.76
C LEU A 49 3.70 10.70 -7.30
N GLU A 50 2.52 10.14 -7.54
CA GLU A 50 1.25 10.70 -7.05
C GLU A 50 1.15 10.63 -5.53
N ILE A 51 1.61 9.54 -4.89
CA ILE A 51 1.69 9.49 -3.42
C ILE A 51 2.67 10.56 -2.91
N ALA A 52 3.85 10.68 -3.52
CA ALA A 52 4.83 11.69 -3.11
C ALA A 52 4.26 13.11 -3.23
N GLN A 53 3.49 13.38 -4.28
CA GLN A 53 2.83 14.67 -4.44
C GLN A 53 1.72 14.89 -3.40
N ALA A 54 0.91 13.88 -3.10
CA ALA A 54 -0.08 13.95 -2.03
C ALA A 54 0.60 14.19 -0.67
N TRP A 55 1.73 13.52 -0.42
CA TRP A 55 2.54 13.68 0.78
C TRP A 55 3.05 15.12 0.94
N LYS A 56 3.56 15.70 -0.15
CA LYS A 56 3.98 17.12 -0.20
C LYS A 56 2.83 18.05 0.14
N ILE A 57 1.65 17.86 -0.48
CA ILE A 57 0.45 18.66 -0.20
C ILE A 57 0.05 18.59 1.26
N ILE A 58 0.09 17.38 1.87
CA ILE A 58 -0.22 17.19 3.29
C ILE A 58 0.77 17.99 4.16
N ARG A 59 2.07 17.91 3.86
CA ARG A 59 3.12 18.60 4.62
C ARG A 59 3.02 20.14 4.50
N GLU A 60 2.77 20.63 3.29
CA GLU A 60 2.61 22.08 3.04
C GLU A 60 1.38 22.67 3.74
N ASN A 61 0.36 21.84 4.01
CA ASN A 61 -0.84 22.27 4.73
C ASN A 61 -0.92 21.77 6.18
N ALA A 62 0.18 21.20 6.71
CA ALA A 62 0.18 20.53 8.00
C ALA A 62 -0.30 21.43 9.15
N ASP A 63 0.18 22.65 9.23
CA ASP A 63 -0.22 23.63 10.25
C ASP A 63 -1.71 23.97 10.12
N ARG A 64 -2.17 24.24 8.89
CA ARG A 64 -3.58 24.56 8.62
C ARG A 64 -4.53 23.42 8.95
N TRP A 65 -4.09 22.18 8.68
CA TRP A 65 -4.88 20.98 8.90
C TRP A 65 -4.63 20.34 10.28
N ASN A 66 -3.73 20.91 11.07
CA ASN A 66 -3.32 20.36 12.37
C ASN A 66 -2.82 18.90 12.26
N VAL A 67 -1.97 18.64 11.28
CA VAL A 67 -1.39 17.33 11.01
C VAL A 67 0.04 17.26 11.54
N LEU A 68 0.35 16.23 12.32
CA LEU A 68 1.71 15.91 12.75
C LEU A 68 2.43 15.18 11.61
N THR A 69 3.40 15.85 10.98
CA THR A 69 4.07 15.35 9.76
C THR A 69 5.00 14.16 10.01
N ASP A 70 5.37 13.91 11.26
CA ASP A 70 6.14 12.74 11.72
C ASP A 70 5.24 11.54 12.08
N LYS A 71 3.91 11.69 11.98
CA LYS A 71 2.90 10.68 12.33
C LYS A 71 1.91 10.43 11.20
N ILE A 72 2.41 10.45 9.97
CA ILE A 72 1.59 10.08 8.81
C ILE A 72 1.81 8.59 8.52
N ILE A 73 0.72 7.84 8.50
CA ILE A 73 0.68 6.42 8.17
C ILE A 73 0.12 6.28 6.75
N ILE A 74 0.70 5.38 5.98
CA ILE A 74 0.12 4.97 4.69
C ILE A 74 -0.64 3.66 4.86
N MET A 75 -1.81 3.59 4.26
CA MET A 75 -2.68 2.40 4.31
C MET A 75 -3.08 1.99 2.90
N GLY A 76 -3.22 0.69 2.68
CA GLY A 76 -3.78 0.20 1.42
C GLY A 76 -4.31 -1.23 1.51
N GLY A 77 -5.30 -1.54 0.65
CA GLY A 77 -5.86 -2.87 0.47
C GLY A 77 -5.50 -3.45 -0.90
N SER A 78 -5.30 -4.76 -1.00
CA SER A 78 -5.07 -5.44 -2.28
C SER A 78 -3.90 -4.82 -3.07
N ALA A 79 -4.14 -4.40 -4.32
CA ALA A 79 -3.18 -3.64 -5.12
C ALA A 79 -2.80 -2.29 -4.48
N GLY A 80 -3.73 -1.63 -3.76
CA GLY A 80 -3.42 -0.45 -2.96
C GLY A 80 -2.50 -0.76 -1.79
N GLY A 81 -2.57 -1.98 -1.24
CA GLY A 81 -1.60 -2.50 -0.27
C GLY A 81 -0.21 -2.65 -0.87
N HIS A 82 -0.11 -3.13 -2.11
CA HIS A 82 1.14 -3.15 -2.87
C HIS A 82 1.68 -1.73 -3.06
N LEU A 83 0.83 -0.80 -3.45
CA LEU A 83 1.22 0.60 -3.65
C LEU A 83 1.68 1.26 -2.35
N ALA A 84 0.99 1.03 -1.24
CA ALA A 84 1.37 1.53 0.08
C ALA A 84 2.71 0.94 0.56
N ALA A 85 2.91 -0.37 0.40
CA ALA A 85 4.17 -1.04 0.74
C ALA A 85 5.32 -0.59 -0.17
N SER A 86 5.07 -0.43 -1.49
CA SER A 86 6.03 0.13 -2.44
C SER A 86 6.50 1.52 -2.00
N TYR A 87 5.56 2.39 -1.61
CA TYR A 87 5.92 3.71 -1.12
C TYR A 87 6.71 3.64 0.19
N GLY A 88 6.32 2.79 1.13
CA GLY A 88 7.07 2.57 2.37
C GLY A 88 8.53 2.18 2.13
N ILE A 89 8.79 1.38 1.10
CA ILE A 89 10.13 0.90 0.74
C ILE A 89 10.91 1.94 -0.09
N PHE A 90 10.27 2.52 -1.12
CA PHE A 90 10.95 3.30 -2.16
C PHE A 90 10.85 4.81 -1.98
N SER A 91 10.13 5.34 -0.97
CA SER A 91 9.92 6.79 -0.79
C SER A 91 11.21 7.60 -0.72
N GLY A 92 12.33 6.98 -0.29
CA GLY A 92 13.64 7.60 -0.23
C GLY A 92 14.45 7.55 -1.53
N GLU A 93 13.94 6.96 -2.62
CA GLU A 93 14.65 6.92 -3.89
C GLU A 93 14.82 8.33 -4.48
N ASP A 94 15.99 8.61 -5.04
CA ASP A 94 16.37 9.93 -5.55
C ASP A 94 15.37 10.55 -6.53
N PHE A 95 14.78 9.73 -7.43
CA PHE A 95 13.83 10.24 -8.41
C PHE A 95 12.51 10.69 -7.75
N ILE A 96 12.09 10.04 -6.66
CA ILE A 96 10.91 10.43 -5.88
C ILE A 96 11.21 11.72 -5.11
N CYS A 97 12.32 11.75 -4.37
CA CYS A 97 12.75 12.93 -3.62
C CYS A 97 12.83 14.17 -4.51
N ARG A 98 13.48 14.05 -5.68
CA ARG A 98 13.62 15.16 -6.64
C ARG A 98 12.29 15.60 -7.26
N SER A 99 11.34 14.69 -7.46
CA SER A 99 10.04 15.02 -8.08
C SER A 99 9.23 16.02 -7.26
N VAL A 100 9.40 16.01 -5.95
CA VAL A 100 8.62 16.84 -5.01
C VAL A 100 9.48 17.83 -4.21
N GLY A 101 10.81 17.71 -4.27
CA GLY A 101 11.75 18.58 -3.56
C GLY A 101 11.76 18.31 -2.03
N LEU A 102 11.52 17.07 -1.62
CA LEU A 102 11.57 16.64 -0.22
C LEU A 102 12.67 15.61 -0.01
N THR A 103 13.19 15.53 1.21
CA THR A 103 14.18 14.54 1.60
C THR A 103 13.55 13.16 1.84
N ALA A 104 14.36 12.11 1.80
CA ALA A 104 13.91 10.75 2.11
C ALA A 104 13.26 10.65 3.51
N GLN A 105 13.80 11.39 4.49
CA GLN A 105 13.24 11.42 5.84
C GLN A 105 11.85 12.09 5.89
N GLU A 106 11.64 13.14 5.11
CA GLU A 106 10.36 13.83 5.03
C GLU A 106 9.29 13.00 4.31
N LEU A 107 9.68 12.15 3.37
CA LEU A 107 8.78 11.29 2.60
C LEU A 107 8.47 9.96 3.30
N ARG A 108 9.26 9.58 4.31
CA ARG A 108 9.13 8.29 4.98
C ARG A 108 7.85 8.22 5.82
N PRO A 109 6.98 7.22 5.61
CA PRO A 109 5.83 6.98 6.49
C PRO A 109 6.26 6.59 7.90
N ALA A 110 5.47 6.99 8.91
CA ALA A 110 5.65 6.54 10.29
C ALA A 110 5.31 5.05 10.46
N GLY A 111 4.49 4.49 9.57
CA GLY A 111 4.12 3.09 9.53
C GLY A 111 3.22 2.78 8.34
N MET A 112 2.94 1.50 8.15
CA MET A 112 2.09 0.97 7.09
C MET A 112 0.95 0.16 7.67
N ILE A 113 -0.26 0.30 7.11
CA ILE A 113 -1.40 -0.59 7.35
C ILE A 113 -1.72 -1.30 6.04
N LEU A 114 -1.50 -2.60 5.99
CA LEU A 114 -1.63 -3.40 4.77
C LEU A 114 -2.75 -4.42 4.93
N CYS A 115 -3.79 -4.26 4.14
CA CYS A 115 -4.99 -5.11 4.17
C CYS A 115 -4.93 -6.08 2.99
N TYR A 116 -4.82 -7.38 3.26
CA TYR A 116 -4.73 -8.42 2.22
C TYR A 116 -3.90 -8.00 0.99
N PRO A 117 -2.66 -7.51 1.21
CA PRO A 117 -1.90 -6.82 0.18
C PRO A 117 -1.40 -7.78 -0.91
N VAL A 118 -1.36 -7.33 -2.15
CA VAL A 118 -0.46 -7.89 -3.16
C VAL A 118 0.96 -7.53 -2.76
N ILE A 119 1.90 -8.48 -2.79
CA ILE A 119 3.30 -8.27 -2.40
C ILE A 119 4.27 -8.92 -3.38
N SER A 120 4.14 -10.24 -3.57
CA SER A 120 5.09 -11.04 -4.33
C SER A 120 4.71 -11.12 -5.80
N SER A 121 5.70 -10.97 -6.66
CA SER A 121 5.60 -11.29 -8.08
C SER A 121 5.98 -12.74 -8.40
N GLY A 122 6.19 -13.58 -7.40
CA GLY A 122 6.60 -14.97 -7.54
C GLY A 122 5.42 -15.92 -7.78
N VAL A 123 5.51 -17.12 -7.19
CA VAL A 123 4.49 -18.18 -7.33
C VAL A 123 3.11 -17.79 -6.79
N TYR A 124 3.07 -16.88 -5.82
CA TYR A 124 1.84 -16.36 -5.19
C TYR A 124 1.36 -15.02 -5.77
N ALA A 125 1.84 -14.66 -6.96
CA ALA A 125 1.52 -13.38 -7.58
C ALA A 125 0.04 -13.25 -7.97
N HIS A 126 -0.57 -12.12 -7.66
CA HIS A 126 -1.77 -11.67 -8.36
C HIS A 126 -1.35 -11.03 -9.69
N ARG A 127 -1.18 -11.85 -10.73
CA ARG A 127 -0.56 -11.47 -12.01
C ARG A 127 -1.19 -10.25 -12.67
N GLY A 128 -2.53 -10.16 -12.67
CA GLY A 128 -3.25 -9.02 -13.24
C GLY A 128 -2.83 -7.66 -12.67
N SER A 129 -2.56 -7.58 -11.36
CA SER A 129 -2.05 -6.34 -10.76
C SER A 129 -0.68 -5.94 -11.33
N PHE A 130 0.22 -6.90 -11.56
CA PHE A 130 1.54 -6.60 -12.13
C PHE A 130 1.44 -6.24 -13.61
N GLU A 131 0.56 -6.88 -14.36
CA GLU A 131 0.30 -6.52 -15.77
C GLU A 131 -0.23 -5.10 -15.90
N ALA A 132 -1.20 -4.72 -15.05
CA ALA A 132 -1.74 -3.38 -15.03
C ALA A 132 -0.70 -2.34 -14.57
N LEU A 133 0.09 -2.66 -13.52
CA LEU A 133 1.13 -1.78 -13.00
C LEU A 133 2.28 -1.54 -13.99
N LEU A 134 2.69 -2.58 -14.72
CA LEU A 134 3.85 -2.53 -15.61
C LEU A 134 3.47 -2.24 -17.07
N GLY A 135 2.19 -2.37 -17.43
CA GLY A 135 1.71 -2.12 -18.80
C GLY A 135 2.14 -3.16 -19.83
N VAL A 136 2.63 -4.32 -19.38
CA VAL A 136 3.08 -5.42 -20.23
C VAL A 136 2.56 -6.75 -19.69
N PRO A 137 2.41 -7.80 -20.55
CA PRO A 137 2.05 -9.14 -20.11
C PRO A 137 2.97 -9.68 -19.01
N TYR A 138 2.41 -10.45 -18.08
CA TYR A 138 3.17 -11.01 -16.96
C TYR A 138 4.34 -11.90 -17.45
N GLY A 139 5.53 -11.59 -16.93
CA GLY A 139 6.75 -12.31 -17.30
C GLY A 139 7.60 -11.65 -18.39
N GLU A 140 7.08 -10.67 -19.12
CA GLU A 140 7.84 -9.97 -20.17
C GLU A 140 8.92 -9.05 -19.57
N ASN A 141 8.62 -8.36 -18.46
CA ASN A 141 9.59 -7.50 -17.77
C ASN A 141 10.03 -8.12 -16.45
N LYS A 142 10.95 -9.08 -16.51
CA LYS A 142 11.42 -9.82 -15.32
C LYS A 142 12.15 -8.93 -14.32
N GLU A 143 12.90 -7.94 -14.77
CA GLU A 143 13.63 -7.01 -13.90
C GLU A 143 12.64 -6.19 -13.07
N MET A 144 11.61 -5.64 -13.69
CA MET A 144 10.58 -4.90 -12.97
C MET A 144 9.72 -5.78 -12.08
N LEU A 145 9.42 -7.00 -12.48
CA LEU A 145 8.73 -7.97 -11.61
C LEU A 145 9.58 -8.27 -10.37
N GLU A 146 10.89 -8.46 -10.51
CA GLU A 146 11.78 -8.66 -9.37
C GLU A 146 11.84 -7.42 -8.46
N LYS A 147 11.92 -6.21 -9.03
CA LYS A 147 11.87 -4.95 -8.27
C LYS A 147 10.54 -4.79 -7.54
N MET A 148 9.43 -5.16 -8.18
CA MET A 148 8.09 -5.04 -7.60
C MET A 148 7.69 -6.23 -6.71
N SER A 149 8.56 -7.21 -6.50
CA SER A 149 8.40 -8.27 -5.50
C SER A 149 8.89 -7.74 -4.16
N LEU A 150 7.96 -7.14 -3.40
CA LEU A 150 8.29 -6.24 -2.30
C LEU A 150 8.93 -6.95 -1.10
N GLU A 151 8.65 -8.23 -0.91
CA GLU A 151 9.31 -9.05 0.10
C GLU A 151 10.83 -9.12 -0.09
N LYS A 152 11.30 -8.90 -1.31
CA LYS A 152 12.73 -8.89 -1.65
C LYS A 152 13.38 -7.51 -1.48
N GLN A 153 12.58 -6.47 -1.31
CA GLN A 153 13.05 -5.08 -1.26
C GLN A 153 13.09 -4.51 0.16
N VAL A 154 12.67 -5.29 1.16
CA VAL A 154 12.66 -4.87 2.56
C VAL A 154 14.08 -4.61 3.06
N THR A 155 14.27 -3.48 3.74
CA THR A 155 15.52 -3.09 4.42
C THR A 155 15.23 -2.75 5.88
N GLU A 156 16.28 -2.53 6.68
CA GLU A 156 16.16 -2.03 8.07
C GLU A 156 15.49 -0.64 8.14
N ASN A 157 15.45 0.09 7.03
CA ASN A 157 14.81 1.40 6.94
C ASN A 157 13.33 1.33 6.55
N THR A 158 12.81 0.15 6.21
CA THR A 158 11.39 -0.05 5.91
C THR A 158 10.55 0.31 7.13
N PRO A 159 9.44 1.07 6.99
CA PRO A 159 8.58 1.42 8.12
C PRO A 159 7.94 0.19 8.77
N PRO A 160 7.60 0.25 10.07
CA PRO A 160 6.86 -0.81 10.73
C PRO A 160 5.49 -1.02 10.07
N ALA A 161 4.99 -2.25 10.10
CA ALA A 161 3.75 -2.61 9.43
C ALA A 161 2.75 -3.33 10.35
N PHE A 162 1.48 -2.95 10.22
CA PHE A 162 0.34 -3.77 10.61
C PHE A 162 -0.23 -4.41 9.36
N ILE A 163 -0.37 -5.74 9.37
CA ILE A 163 -0.82 -6.52 8.22
C ILE A 163 -1.98 -7.42 8.65
N TRP A 164 -3.03 -7.49 7.85
CA TRP A 164 -4.05 -8.49 8.05
C TRP A 164 -4.49 -9.13 6.73
N HIS A 165 -4.91 -10.38 6.81
CA HIS A 165 -5.35 -11.18 5.67
C HIS A 165 -6.35 -12.24 6.11
N THR A 166 -7.05 -12.87 5.18
CA THR A 166 -7.86 -14.05 5.43
C THR A 166 -7.22 -15.28 4.79
N PHE A 167 -7.27 -16.40 5.49
CA PHE A 167 -6.61 -17.64 5.05
C PHE A 167 -7.26 -18.21 3.78
N THR A 168 -8.57 -17.96 3.61
CA THR A 168 -9.35 -18.45 2.47
C THR A 168 -9.46 -17.45 1.32
N ASP A 169 -8.65 -16.39 1.30
CA ASP A 169 -8.58 -15.47 0.18
C ASP A 169 -8.14 -16.20 -1.09
N ASN A 170 -9.03 -16.25 -2.08
CA ASN A 170 -8.85 -16.97 -3.34
C ASN A 170 -8.43 -16.09 -4.51
N VAL A 171 -8.18 -14.80 -4.26
CA VAL A 171 -7.75 -13.81 -5.27
C VAL A 171 -6.28 -13.43 -5.04
N VAL A 172 -5.95 -13.01 -3.83
CA VAL A 172 -4.57 -12.73 -3.41
C VAL A 172 -4.17 -13.76 -2.35
N PRO A 173 -3.28 -14.71 -2.67
CA PRO A 173 -2.86 -15.72 -1.71
C PRO A 173 -2.29 -15.11 -0.43
N THR A 174 -2.69 -15.65 0.73
CA THR A 174 -2.28 -15.18 2.07
C THR A 174 -0.77 -15.18 2.25
N GLU A 175 -0.07 -16.01 1.50
CA GLU A 175 1.39 -16.08 1.47
C GLU A 175 2.04 -14.73 1.14
N ASN A 176 1.36 -13.84 0.41
CA ASN A 176 1.85 -12.48 0.20
C ASN A 176 2.13 -11.76 1.53
N SER A 177 1.18 -11.79 2.45
CA SER A 177 1.32 -11.22 3.79
C SER A 177 2.37 -11.93 4.63
N MET A 178 2.41 -13.26 4.56
CA MET A 178 3.41 -14.06 5.30
C MET A 178 4.83 -13.77 4.83
N LEU A 179 5.06 -13.74 3.51
CA LEU A 179 6.37 -13.44 2.92
C LEU A 179 6.86 -12.05 3.32
N PHE A 180 5.97 -11.06 3.30
CA PHE A 180 6.34 -9.70 3.68
C PHE A 180 6.66 -9.58 5.18
N ALA A 181 5.86 -10.19 6.04
CA ALA A 181 6.12 -10.24 7.48
C ALA A 181 7.44 -10.96 7.82
N MET A 182 7.75 -12.04 7.11
CA MET A 182 9.04 -12.74 7.26
C MET A 182 10.21 -11.84 6.86
N ALA A 183 10.11 -11.14 5.72
CA ALA A 183 11.13 -10.22 5.26
C ALA A 183 11.36 -9.06 6.25
N LEU A 184 10.27 -8.47 6.78
CA LEU A 184 10.35 -7.46 7.84
C LEU A 184 11.07 -7.99 9.08
N LYS A 185 10.72 -9.19 9.53
CA LYS A 185 11.36 -9.85 10.68
C LYS A 185 12.86 -10.07 10.45
N GLU A 186 13.27 -10.54 9.27
CA GLU A 186 14.68 -10.75 8.91
C GLU A 186 15.50 -9.46 8.97
N LYS A 187 14.87 -8.31 8.67
CA LYS A 187 15.50 -6.99 8.73
C LYS A 187 15.34 -6.29 10.08
N GLY A 188 14.74 -6.96 11.08
CA GLY A 188 14.53 -6.37 12.41
C GLY A 188 13.48 -5.27 12.46
N VAL A 189 12.60 -5.18 11.46
CA VAL A 189 11.51 -4.23 11.40
C VAL A 189 10.29 -4.78 12.13
N ASN A 190 9.67 -3.97 12.98
CA ASN A 190 8.46 -4.36 13.72
C ASN A 190 7.29 -4.63 12.78
N CYS A 191 6.64 -5.76 12.97
CA CYS A 191 5.47 -6.16 12.21
C CYS A 191 4.44 -6.83 13.12
N GLU A 192 3.18 -6.44 12.97
CA GLU A 192 2.04 -7.16 13.54
C GLU A 192 1.25 -7.79 12.40
N LEU A 193 1.10 -9.12 12.41
CA LEU A 193 0.42 -9.89 11.36
C LEU A 193 -0.78 -10.64 11.96
N HIS A 194 -1.97 -10.42 11.39
CA HIS A 194 -3.19 -11.16 11.70
C HIS A 194 -3.70 -11.92 10.49
N ILE A 195 -3.89 -13.22 10.64
CA ILE A 195 -4.51 -14.06 9.63
C ILE A 195 -5.80 -14.65 10.21
N PHE A 196 -6.92 -14.23 9.66
CA PHE A 196 -8.23 -14.74 10.03
C PHE A 196 -8.53 -16.02 9.26
N PRO A 197 -9.22 -17.01 9.86
CA PRO A 197 -9.42 -18.32 9.23
C PRO A 197 -10.26 -18.24 7.96
N ASP A 198 -11.28 -17.37 7.93
CA ASP A 198 -12.25 -17.30 6.84
C ASP A 198 -12.46 -15.87 6.35
N GLY A 199 -12.73 -15.74 5.07
CA GLY A 199 -13.11 -14.51 4.40
C GLY A 199 -12.64 -14.48 2.94
N GLY A 200 -13.39 -13.81 2.08
CA GLY A 200 -13.01 -13.54 0.70
C GLY A 200 -12.03 -12.38 0.58
N HIS A 201 -11.69 -12.04 -0.66
CA HIS A 201 -10.82 -10.90 -0.95
C HIS A 201 -11.55 -9.57 -0.83
N GLY A 202 -10.82 -8.52 -0.45
CA GLY A 202 -11.33 -7.15 -0.51
C GLY A 202 -12.41 -6.84 0.54
N LEU A 203 -12.31 -7.38 1.74
CA LEU A 203 -13.31 -7.21 2.80
C LEU A 203 -13.41 -5.79 3.37
N ALA A 204 -12.42 -4.92 3.13
CA ALA A 204 -12.37 -3.55 3.65
C ALA A 204 -12.64 -3.50 5.17
N LEU A 205 -13.81 -3.01 5.60
CA LEU A 205 -14.22 -2.99 7.02
C LEU A 205 -14.69 -4.35 7.56
N ALA A 206 -14.79 -5.37 6.71
CA ALA A 206 -15.28 -6.70 7.04
C ALA A 206 -16.65 -6.68 7.77
N ASN A 207 -17.51 -5.74 7.41
CA ASN A 207 -18.86 -5.59 7.97
C ASN A 207 -19.94 -5.90 6.91
N GLU A 208 -21.21 -5.82 7.29
CA GLU A 208 -22.37 -6.12 6.43
C GLU A 208 -22.44 -5.26 5.14
N PHE A 209 -21.80 -4.08 5.15
CA PHE A 209 -21.77 -3.16 3.99
C PHE A 209 -20.64 -3.45 3.00
N THR A 210 -19.64 -4.21 3.43
CA THR A 210 -18.44 -4.51 2.62
C THR A 210 -18.35 -5.98 2.19
N GLN A 211 -19.22 -6.84 2.71
CA GLN A 211 -19.33 -8.22 2.23
C GLN A 211 -20.05 -8.24 0.89
N ASP A 212 -19.43 -8.83 -0.12
CA ASP A 212 -20.11 -9.14 -1.38
C ASP A 212 -21.19 -10.18 -1.08
N LYS A 213 -22.45 -9.88 -1.48
CA LYS A 213 -23.58 -10.80 -1.33
C LYS A 213 -23.56 -11.86 -2.42
#